data_7a974133ac4c9dd9d3b1370dd309d9b0
#
_entry.id   7a974133ac4c9dd9d3b1370dd309d9b0
#
_cell.length_a   1.000
_cell.length_b   1.000
_cell.length_c   1.000
_cell.angle_alpha   90.00
_cell.angle_beta   90.00
_cell.angle_gamma   90.00
#
_symmetry.space_group_name_H-M   'P 1'
#
loop_
_entity.id
_entity.type
_entity.pdbx_description
1 polymer ?
#
loop_
_entity_poly.entity_id
_entity_poly.type
_entity_poly.pdbx_seq_one_letter_code
_entity_poly.pdbx_strand_id
1 'polypeptide(L)'
;MKYSGFRVIKEALTGHRGWGPAWRSPDPNSEYDYVIIGGGGHGLATAYYLANEFKQSKIAVLEKGWIGGGNGGRNTTIIRSNYLLDGNEPFYEFSLKLWEGLEKELNYNAMVSQRGILNLIHSDAQRDAFVRRGNAMLLNGADADLLTTEQIKKRYPFLNTDNARFPIKGGLAQHRGGTVRHDAVAWGYARAADSCGVDIIQNCEVTGFKIENGTCLGVETTKGFIKAKTVGACVAGSSSRLMQLAGMRLPIESHVLQAFVSEGLKPLLPGVITFGAGHFYCSQSDKGGLVFGGDIDGYNSYAQRGNLPVVEDVCEGGMAIFPMLGRVRLLRMWGGIMDMSMDGTPIIDKTDISGLYFNGGWCYGGFKATPASGWVYAHLLAPKEPHKTARAFRFDRFSKGLMIDEKGMGNQPNLH
;
A
#
# COMPACT_ATOMS: atom_id res chain seq x y z
N MET A 1 -22.35 4.41 10.78
CA MET A 1 -23.16 4.04 11.95
C MET A 1 -22.31 4.28 13.18
N LYS A 2 -22.70 5.20 14.04
CA LYS A 2 -21.95 5.45 15.29
C LYS A 2 -22.32 4.37 16.30
N TYR A 3 -21.33 3.70 16.87
CA TYR A 3 -21.54 2.81 17.99
C TYR A 3 -21.81 3.65 19.25
N SER A 4 -23.00 3.53 19.83
CA SER A 4 -23.33 4.18 21.08
C SER A 4 -23.29 3.17 22.24
N GLY A 5 -23.12 3.64 23.47
CA GLY A 5 -23.20 2.78 24.66
C GLY A 5 -24.50 1.98 24.73
N PHE A 6 -25.62 2.59 24.33
CA PHE A 6 -26.90 1.90 24.23
C PHE A 6 -26.89 0.77 23.21
N ARG A 7 -26.20 0.92 22.10
CA ARG A 7 -26.05 -0.15 21.11
C ARG A 7 -25.27 -1.33 21.69
N VAL A 8 -24.19 -1.07 22.41
CA VAL A 8 -23.39 -2.10 23.08
C VAL A 8 -24.23 -2.89 24.07
N ILE A 9 -25.00 -2.19 24.92
CA ILE A 9 -25.90 -2.82 25.89
C ILE A 9 -26.98 -3.66 25.19
N LYS A 10 -27.65 -3.11 24.18
CA LYS A 10 -28.64 -3.83 23.38
C LYS A 10 -28.10 -5.12 22.80
N GLU A 11 -26.92 -5.03 22.13
CA GLU A 11 -26.29 -6.20 21.49
C GLU A 11 -25.87 -7.25 22.52
N ALA A 12 -25.35 -6.83 23.68
CA ALA A 12 -25.06 -7.73 24.80
C ALA A 12 -26.31 -8.47 25.29
N LEU A 13 -27.42 -7.76 25.50
CA LEU A 13 -28.70 -8.35 25.97
C LEU A 13 -29.31 -9.30 24.92
N THR A 14 -29.07 -9.06 23.63
CA THR A 14 -29.58 -9.92 22.56
C THR A 14 -28.58 -11.05 22.19
N GLY A 15 -27.51 -11.23 22.95
CA GLY A 15 -26.50 -12.26 22.71
C GLY A 15 -25.76 -12.07 21.41
N HIS A 16 -25.60 -10.82 20.95
CA HIS A 16 -24.93 -10.46 19.69
C HIS A 16 -25.55 -11.15 18.45
N ARG A 17 -26.86 -11.36 18.45
CA ARG A 17 -27.57 -11.99 17.33
C ARG A 17 -28.19 -10.95 16.40
N GLY A 18 -28.33 -11.34 15.12
CA GLY A 18 -29.00 -10.51 14.12
C GLY A 18 -28.15 -9.34 13.61
N TRP A 19 -26.84 -9.44 13.67
CA TRP A 19 -25.95 -8.49 13.02
C TRP A 19 -26.06 -8.64 11.51
N GLY A 20 -26.32 -7.53 10.81
CA GLY A 20 -26.20 -7.48 9.36
C GLY A 20 -24.75 -7.55 8.91
N PRO A 21 -24.49 -7.88 7.62
CA PRO A 21 -23.15 -7.82 7.05
C PRO A 21 -22.59 -6.39 7.14
N ALA A 22 -21.27 -6.26 7.28
CA ALA A 22 -20.60 -4.96 7.38
C ALA A 22 -20.68 -4.17 6.06
N TRP A 23 -20.83 -4.87 4.94
CA TRP A 23 -21.12 -4.37 3.59
C TRP A 23 -21.91 -5.43 2.83
N ARG A 24 -22.66 -5.00 1.80
CA ARG A 24 -23.41 -5.90 0.91
C ARG A 24 -22.44 -6.53 -0.10
N SER A 25 -22.80 -7.70 -0.59
CA SER A 25 -22.19 -8.32 -1.76
C SER A 25 -23.29 -8.77 -2.71
N PRO A 26 -23.94 -7.84 -3.41
CA PRO A 26 -25.04 -8.14 -4.33
C PRO A 26 -24.53 -8.86 -5.57
N ASP A 27 -25.43 -9.45 -6.32
CA ASP A 27 -25.14 -9.81 -7.71
C ASP A 27 -25.01 -8.53 -8.55
N PRO A 28 -24.15 -8.54 -9.60
CA PRO A 28 -23.92 -7.36 -10.40
C PRO A 28 -25.17 -6.97 -11.20
N ASN A 29 -25.42 -5.67 -11.31
CA ASN A 29 -26.32 -5.13 -12.31
C ASN A 29 -25.68 -5.26 -13.70
N SER A 30 -26.50 -5.25 -14.75
CA SER A 30 -26.02 -5.33 -16.13
C SER A 30 -25.26 -4.08 -16.60
N GLU A 31 -25.42 -2.94 -15.91
CA GLU A 31 -24.79 -1.67 -16.28
C GLU A 31 -24.45 -0.81 -15.05
N TYR A 32 -23.26 -0.19 -15.09
CA TYR A 32 -22.79 0.82 -14.15
C TYR A 32 -22.22 2.04 -14.89
N ASP A 33 -22.15 3.18 -14.20
CA ASP A 33 -21.40 4.32 -14.71
C ASP A 33 -19.88 4.10 -14.51
N TYR A 34 -19.51 3.51 -13.35
CA TYR A 34 -18.12 3.23 -12.97
C TYR A 34 -17.98 1.78 -12.52
N VAL A 35 -17.01 1.09 -13.10
CA VAL A 35 -16.56 -0.23 -12.65
C VAL A 35 -15.11 -0.13 -12.20
N ILE A 36 -14.85 -0.42 -10.92
CA ILE A 36 -13.51 -0.49 -10.35
C ILE A 36 -13.12 -1.95 -10.22
N ILE A 37 -12.07 -2.37 -10.91
CA ILE A 37 -11.54 -3.74 -10.87
C ILE A 37 -10.51 -3.84 -9.75
N GLY A 38 -10.78 -4.68 -8.75
CA GLY A 38 -9.96 -4.92 -7.59
C GLY A 38 -10.53 -4.34 -6.29
N GLY A 39 -10.95 -5.23 -5.38
CA GLY A 39 -11.44 -4.91 -4.03
C GLY A 39 -10.33 -4.78 -2.98
N GLY A 40 -9.14 -4.35 -3.40
CA GLY A 40 -8.04 -3.98 -2.51
C GLY A 40 -8.20 -2.56 -1.95
N GLY A 41 -7.24 -2.14 -1.11
CA GLY A 41 -7.30 -0.81 -0.48
C GLY A 41 -7.48 0.34 -1.48
N HIS A 42 -6.74 0.33 -2.58
CA HIS A 42 -6.81 1.39 -3.61
C HIS A 42 -8.17 1.42 -4.32
N GLY A 43 -8.70 0.27 -4.74
CA GLY A 43 -10.00 0.22 -5.43
C GLY A 43 -11.16 0.60 -4.51
N LEU A 44 -11.16 0.13 -3.26
CA LEU A 44 -12.19 0.49 -2.27
C LEU A 44 -12.13 1.97 -1.90
N ALA A 45 -10.93 2.53 -1.70
CA ALA A 45 -10.76 3.96 -1.46
C ALA A 45 -11.21 4.79 -2.66
N THR A 46 -10.87 4.37 -3.89
CA THR A 46 -11.34 5.03 -5.13
C THR A 46 -12.85 5.07 -5.19
N ALA A 47 -13.52 3.93 -4.99
CA ALA A 47 -14.97 3.85 -5.04
C ALA A 47 -15.64 4.70 -3.95
N TYR A 48 -15.07 4.70 -2.73
CA TYR A 48 -15.52 5.56 -1.64
C TYR A 48 -15.44 7.05 -2.00
N TYR A 49 -14.27 7.53 -2.47
CA TYR A 49 -14.11 8.94 -2.83
C TYR A 49 -14.95 9.34 -4.05
N LEU A 50 -15.10 8.46 -5.05
CA LEU A 50 -16.03 8.69 -6.17
C LEU A 50 -17.46 8.96 -5.67
N ALA A 51 -17.96 8.12 -4.77
CA ALA A 51 -19.31 8.25 -4.25
C ALA A 51 -19.44 9.40 -3.24
N ASN A 52 -18.53 9.48 -2.26
CA ASN A 52 -18.66 10.40 -1.13
C ASN A 52 -18.25 11.83 -1.48
N GLU A 53 -17.13 12.03 -2.15
CA GLU A 53 -16.58 13.37 -2.43
C GLU A 53 -17.01 13.89 -3.79
N PHE A 54 -16.87 13.04 -4.83
CA PHE A 54 -17.20 13.44 -6.20
C PHE A 54 -18.67 13.19 -6.56
N LYS A 55 -19.49 12.66 -5.64
CA LYS A 55 -20.93 12.48 -5.77
C LYS A 55 -21.35 11.67 -7.00
N GLN A 56 -20.49 10.72 -7.40
CA GLN A 56 -20.83 9.79 -8.47
C GLN A 56 -21.73 8.68 -7.97
N SER A 57 -22.48 8.07 -8.85
CA SER A 57 -23.43 6.99 -8.55
C SER A 57 -23.24 5.81 -9.49
N LYS A 58 -23.99 4.73 -9.27
CA LYS A 58 -23.89 3.49 -10.07
C LYS A 58 -22.45 3.00 -10.20
N ILE A 59 -21.80 2.83 -9.04
CA ILE A 59 -20.41 2.38 -8.92
C ILE A 59 -20.39 0.92 -8.49
N ALA A 60 -19.64 0.08 -9.17
CA ALA A 60 -19.33 -1.28 -8.77
C ALA A 60 -17.83 -1.45 -8.49
N VAL A 61 -17.51 -2.19 -7.45
CA VAL A 61 -16.18 -2.75 -7.20
C VAL A 61 -16.23 -4.25 -7.47
N LEU A 62 -15.43 -4.74 -8.41
CA LEU A 62 -15.36 -6.17 -8.75
C LEU A 62 -14.11 -6.78 -8.14
N GLU A 63 -14.29 -7.76 -7.26
CA GLU A 63 -13.19 -8.49 -6.60
C GLU A 63 -13.27 -9.97 -6.97
N LYS A 64 -12.16 -10.51 -7.51
CA LYS A 64 -12.12 -11.91 -7.95
C LYS A 64 -12.26 -12.92 -6.81
N GLY A 65 -11.84 -12.55 -5.61
CA GLY A 65 -11.98 -13.36 -4.41
C GLY A 65 -12.80 -12.62 -3.36
N TRP A 66 -12.14 -12.28 -2.27
CA TRP A 66 -12.76 -11.56 -1.14
C TRP A 66 -11.94 -10.34 -0.75
N ILE A 67 -12.57 -9.35 -0.12
CA ILE A 67 -11.91 -8.14 0.37
C ILE A 67 -10.75 -8.52 1.31
N GLY A 68 -9.56 -8.01 1.02
CA GLY A 68 -8.33 -8.34 1.74
C GLY A 68 -7.65 -9.63 1.30
N GLY A 69 -8.19 -10.37 0.33
CA GLY A 69 -7.59 -11.61 -0.18
C GLY A 69 -6.30 -11.41 -0.98
N GLY A 70 -6.09 -10.23 -1.55
CA GLY A 70 -4.89 -9.85 -2.30
C GLY A 70 -3.78 -9.24 -1.44
N ASN A 71 -2.98 -8.35 -2.03
CA ASN A 71 -1.87 -7.65 -1.36
C ASN A 71 -2.34 -6.79 -0.18
N GLY A 72 -3.57 -6.29 -0.21
CA GLY A 72 -4.17 -5.57 0.92
C GLY A 72 -4.05 -6.31 2.24
N GLY A 73 -4.34 -7.62 2.27
CA GLY A 73 -4.22 -8.46 3.46
C GLY A 73 -2.83 -9.06 3.70
N ARG A 74 -1.84 -8.77 2.86
CA ARG A 74 -0.47 -9.31 2.93
C ARG A 74 0.60 -8.27 3.21
N ASN A 75 0.23 -7.00 3.30
CA ASN A 75 1.18 -5.93 3.56
C ASN A 75 1.61 -5.88 5.04
N THR A 76 2.68 -5.18 5.31
CA THR A 76 3.29 -5.05 6.64
C THR A 76 2.93 -3.75 7.35
N THR A 77 1.88 -3.09 6.90
CA THR A 77 1.15 -2.03 7.61
C THR A 77 1.88 -0.68 7.80
N ILE A 78 3.07 -0.48 7.26
CA ILE A 78 3.87 0.72 7.47
C ILE A 78 3.32 1.90 6.68
N ILE A 79 3.14 3.04 7.34
CA ILE A 79 2.81 4.33 6.73
C ILE A 79 3.92 5.36 6.99
N ARG A 80 4.23 6.15 5.97
CA ARG A 80 5.28 7.17 6.00
C ARG A 80 5.23 8.09 4.78
N SER A 81 5.88 9.25 4.83
CA SER A 81 6.05 10.19 3.70
C SER A 81 7.51 10.60 3.47
N ASN A 82 8.46 9.79 3.91
CA ASN A 82 9.89 10.08 3.82
C ASN A 82 10.47 9.81 2.41
N TYR A 83 10.07 10.62 1.45
CA TYR A 83 10.52 10.60 0.07
C TYR A 83 11.38 11.82 -0.27
N LEU A 84 12.13 11.76 -1.39
CA LEU A 84 13.06 12.78 -1.82
C LEU A 84 12.55 13.55 -3.04
N LEU A 85 11.98 12.86 -4.02
CA LEU A 85 11.69 13.43 -5.33
C LEU A 85 10.31 14.11 -5.38
N ASP A 86 10.24 15.24 -6.09
CA ASP A 86 9.06 16.11 -6.18
C ASP A 86 7.77 15.40 -6.63
N GLY A 87 7.86 14.32 -7.39
CA GLY A 87 6.67 13.54 -7.77
C GLY A 87 6.11 12.74 -6.61
N ASN A 88 6.98 12.12 -5.82
CA ASN A 88 6.60 11.22 -4.74
C ASN A 88 6.36 11.94 -3.41
N GLU A 89 7.25 12.87 -3.04
CA GLU A 89 7.24 13.46 -1.71
C GLU A 89 5.90 14.16 -1.40
N PRO A 90 5.41 15.13 -2.22
CA PRO A 90 4.14 15.80 -1.93
C PRO A 90 2.93 14.85 -1.99
N PHE A 91 3.00 13.80 -2.81
CA PHE A 91 1.95 12.79 -2.88
C PHE A 91 1.88 11.96 -1.60
N TYR A 92 3.02 11.46 -1.10
CA TYR A 92 3.03 10.64 0.12
C TYR A 92 2.78 11.48 1.39
N GLU A 93 3.18 12.76 1.41
CA GLU A 93 2.80 13.67 2.49
C GLU A 93 1.29 13.95 2.49
N PHE A 94 0.70 14.14 1.30
CA PHE A 94 -0.75 14.22 1.17
C PHE A 94 -1.43 12.95 1.68
N SER A 95 -0.88 11.78 1.34
CA SER A 95 -1.39 10.49 1.84
C SER A 95 -1.32 10.40 3.36
N LEU A 96 -0.21 10.84 3.97
CA LEU A 96 -0.03 10.80 5.42
C LEU A 96 -1.05 11.70 6.13
N LYS A 97 -1.33 12.89 5.59
CA LYS A 97 -2.40 13.77 6.09
C LYS A 97 -3.79 13.14 6.01
N LEU A 98 -4.07 12.41 4.93
CA LEU A 98 -5.33 11.67 4.83
C LEU A 98 -5.40 10.52 5.86
N TRP A 99 -4.30 9.81 6.12
CA TRP A 99 -4.25 8.81 7.19
C TRP A 99 -4.59 9.37 8.56
N GLU A 100 -4.11 10.57 8.88
CA GLU A 100 -4.36 11.26 10.15
C GLU A 100 -5.84 11.58 10.38
N GLY A 101 -6.58 11.81 9.29
CA GLY A 101 -8.03 12.08 9.33
C GLY A 101 -8.92 10.84 9.15
N LEU A 102 -8.36 9.71 8.72
CA LEU A 102 -9.10 8.60 8.14
C LEU A 102 -10.12 7.97 9.09
N GLU A 103 -9.76 7.76 10.35
CA GLU A 103 -10.64 7.11 11.34
C GLU A 103 -11.90 7.94 11.59
N LYS A 104 -11.75 9.26 11.60
CA LYS A 104 -12.87 10.19 11.74
C LYS A 104 -13.72 10.20 10.46
N GLU A 105 -13.10 10.23 9.31
CA GLU A 105 -13.76 10.28 8.00
C GLU A 105 -14.60 9.01 7.76
N LEU A 106 -14.00 7.84 7.95
CA LEU A 106 -14.70 6.56 7.78
C LEU A 106 -15.59 6.18 8.97
N ASN A 107 -15.51 6.90 10.07
CA ASN A 107 -16.12 6.51 11.36
C ASN A 107 -15.80 5.03 11.66
N TYR A 108 -14.52 4.67 11.57
CA TYR A 108 -14.04 3.31 11.72
C TYR A 108 -12.59 3.31 12.26
N ASN A 109 -12.33 2.52 13.29
CA ASN A 109 -11.00 2.44 13.88
C ASN A 109 -10.08 1.61 13.00
N ALA A 110 -9.21 2.26 12.24
CA ALA A 110 -8.18 1.64 11.42
C ALA A 110 -6.89 1.34 12.22
N MET A 111 -6.86 1.68 13.50
CA MET A 111 -5.71 1.53 14.39
C MET A 111 -4.48 2.29 13.87
N VAL A 112 -4.68 3.54 13.46
CA VAL A 112 -3.59 4.43 13.05
C VAL A 112 -2.68 4.69 14.25
N SER A 113 -1.43 4.29 14.15
CA SER A 113 -0.46 4.35 15.24
C SER A 113 0.83 5.02 14.77
N GLN A 114 0.93 6.33 14.99
CA GLN A 114 2.09 7.16 14.61
C GLN A 114 3.16 7.11 15.70
N ARG A 115 3.88 5.99 15.75
CA ARG A 115 4.99 5.75 16.70
C ARG A 115 6.36 6.06 16.11
N GLY A 116 6.39 6.60 14.90
CA GLY A 116 7.60 6.94 14.18
C GLY A 116 8.17 5.80 13.34
N ILE A 117 9.02 6.20 12.40
CA ILE A 117 9.87 5.31 11.61
C ILE A 117 11.29 5.82 11.64
N LEU A 118 12.25 4.91 11.76
CA LEU A 118 13.68 5.16 11.70
C LEU A 118 14.29 4.40 10.53
N ASN A 119 14.90 5.11 9.60
CA ASN A 119 15.71 4.53 8.53
C ASN A 119 17.19 4.58 8.96
N LEU A 120 17.81 3.42 9.16
CA LEU A 120 19.20 3.32 9.59
C LEU A 120 20.16 3.64 8.43
N ILE A 121 21.24 4.32 8.75
CA ILE A 121 22.34 4.71 7.86
C ILE A 121 23.57 3.88 8.19
N HIS A 122 24.22 3.27 7.19
CA HIS A 122 25.41 2.42 7.41
C HIS A 122 26.64 2.86 6.58
N SER A 123 26.49 3.87 5.71
CA SER A 123 27.62 4.41 4.93
C SER A 123 27.55 5.93 4.86
N ASP A 124 28.69 6.60 4.56
CA ASP A 124 28.72 8.06 4.42
C ASP A 124 27.91 8.52 3.20
N ALA A 125 28.00 7.79 2.08
CA ALA A 125 27.19 8.08 0.90
C ALA A 125 25.67 7.98 1.20
N GLN A 126 25.27 7.01 1.99
CA GLN A 126 23.87 6.90 2.41
C GLN A 126 23.47 8.03 3.37
N ARG A 127 24.38 8.47 4.24
CA ARG A 127 24.15 9.64 5.10
C ARG A 127 23.89 10.88 4.26
N ASP A 128 24.73 11.15 3.25
CA ASP A 128 24.57 12.31 2.37
C ASP A 128 23.23 12.26 1.60
N ALA A 129 22.82 11.07 1.14
CA ALA A 129 21.53 10.88 0.50
C ALA A 129 20.36 11.15 1.49
N PHE A 130 20.48 10.70 2.73
CA PHE A 130 19.43 10.89 3.74
C PHE A 130 19.37 12.32 4.27
N VAL A 131 20.49 13.05 4.30
CA VAL A 131 20.49 14.51 4.58
C VAL A 131 19.68 15.24 3.50
N ARG A 132 19.94 14.96 2.22
CA ARG A 132 19.15 15.53 1.12
C ARG A 132 17.67 15.19 1.22
N ARG A 133 17.35 13.93 1.54
CA ARG A 133 15.97 13.47 1.73
C ARG A 133 15.30 14.19 2.91
N GLY A 134 15.96 14.29 4.04
CA GLY A 134 15.44 15.01 5.21
C GLY A 134 15.16 16.48 4.89
N ASN A 135 16.06 17.15 4.16
CA ASN A 135 15.84 18.53 3.72
C ASN A 135 14.65 18.67 2.77
N ALA A 136 14.50 17.76 1.79
CA ALA A 136 13.33 17.75 0.90
C ALA A 136 12.02 17.55 1.68
N MET A 137 12.01 16.62 2.64
CA MET A 137 10.87 16.39 3.52
C MET A 137 10.48 17.66 4.27
N LEU A 138 11.43 18.33 4.92
CA LEU A 138 11.18 19.58 5.66
C LEU A 138 10.65 20.71 4.75
N LEU A 139 11.20 20.85 3.54
CA LEU A 139 10.74 21.84 2.56
C LEU A 139 9.29 21.62 2.12
N ASN A 140 8.85 20.38 2.08
CA ASN A 140 7.47 20.02 1.72
C ASN A 140 6.53 19.85 2.92
N GLY A 141 7.01 20.18 4.13
CA GLY A 141 6.21 20.20 5.35
C GLY A 141 6.05 18.83 6.02
N ALA A 142 6.85 17.83 5.62
CA ALA A 142 6.98 16.59 6.35
C ALA A 142 8.02 16.72 7.48
N ASP A 143 7.82 15.97 8.57
CA ASP A 143 8.76 15.93 9.69
C ASP A 143 9.96 15.04 9.38
N ALA A 144 11.15 15.51 9.74
CA ALA A 144 12.40 14.76 9.55
C ALA A 144 13.44 15.15 10.60
N ASP A 145 14.06 14.13 11.21
CA ASP A 145 15.17 14.27 12.15
C ASP A 145 16.33 13.37 11.74
N LEU A 146 17.53 13.94 11.69
CA LEU A 146 18.77 13.17 11.54
C LEU A 146 19.32 12.82 12.92
N LEU A 147 19.34 11.53 13.24
CA LEU A 147 19.84 11.02 14.51
C LEU A 147 21.28 10.55 14.36
N THR A 148 22.10 10.88 15.36
CA THR A 148 23.45 10.32 15.51
C THR A 148 23.40 8.88 16.01
N THR A 149 24.49 8.14 15.87
CA THR A 149 24.62 6.78 16.41
C THR A 149 24.36 6.75 17.92
N GLU A 150 24.85 7.74 18.65
CA GLU A 150 24.67 7.82 20.11
C GLU A 150 23.21 8.05 20.50
N GLN A 151 22.48 8.86 19.74
CA GLN A 151 21.05 9.04 19.95
C GLN A 151 20.27 7.75 19.65
N ILE A 152 20.69 7.00 18.62
CA ILE A 152 20.10 5.70 18.29
C ILE A 152 20.39 4.68 19.40
N LYS A 153 21.63 4.56 19.88
CA LYS A 153 21.99 3.67 20.99
C LYS A 153 21.12 3.94 22.23
N LYS A 154 20.90 5.21 22.55
CA LYS A 154 20.07 5.61 23.69
C LYS A 154 18.59 5.23 23.51
N ARG A 155 18.05 5.45 22.29
CA ARG A 155 16.62 5.23 21.99
C ARG A 155 16.28 3.77 21.70
N TYR A 156 17.24 3.03 21.14
CA TYR A 156 17.10 1.63 20.70
C TYR A 156 18.27 0.79 21.23
N PRO A 157 18.38 0.59 22.55
CA PRO A 157 19.54 -0.06 23.18
C PRO A 157 19.70 -1.55 22.82
N PHE A 158 18.70 -2.15 22.18
CA PHE A 158 18.72 -3.52 21.70
C PHE A 158 19.34 -3.69 20.31
N LEU A 159 19.63 -2.58 19.60
CA LEU A 159 20.28 -2.63 18.30
C LEU A 159 21.80 -2.82 18.46
N ASN A 160 22.37 -3.69 17.64
CA ASN A 160 23.81 -3.83 17.50
C ASN A 160 24.35 -2.75 16.55
N THR A 161 24.72 -1.61 17.09
CA THR A 161 25.21 -0.47 16.33
C THR A 161 26.66 -0.61 15.87
N ASP A 162 27.42 -1.50 16.52
CA ASP A 162 28.86 -1.67 16.30
C ASP A 162 29.16 -2.91 15.42
N ASN A 163 28.16 -3.39 14.68
CA ASN A 163 28.30 -4.52 13.77
C ASN A 163 29.31 -4.21 12.65
N ALA A 164 30.33 -5.08 12.49
CA ALA A 164 31.38 -4.89 11.49
C ALA A 164 30.86 -4.97 10.06
N ARG A 165 29.83 -5.79 9.81
CA ARG A 165 29.23 -5.94 8.46
C ARG A 165 28.35 -4.74 8.12
N PHE A 166 27.59 -4.24 9.09
CA PHE A 166 26.63 -3.16 8.92
C PHE A 166 26.74 -2.11 10.03
N PRO A 167 27.84 -1.33 10.08
CA PRO A 167 28.00 -0.31 11.11
C PRO A 167 26.88 0.74 10.97
N ILE A 168 26.23 1.08 12.07
CA ILE A 168 25.19 2.11 12.06
C ILE A 168 25.84 3.47 12.29
N LYS A 169 25.81 4.33 11.26
CA LYS A 169 26.41 5.68 11.26
C LYS A 169 25.40 6.79 11.54
N GLY A 170 24.16 6.45 11.86
CA GLY A 170 23.08 7.39 12.11
C GLY A 170 21.74 6.88 11.59
N GLY A 171 20.76 7.75 11.50
CA GLY A 171 19.45 7.43 10.97
C GLY A 171 18.64 8.66 10.61
N LEU A 172 17.70 8.49 9.71
CA LEU A 172 16.66 9.47 9.38
C LEU A 172 15.35 9.02 10.03
N ALA A 173 14.86 9.79 10.97
CA ALA A 173 13.60 9.54 11.67
C ALA A 173 12.47 10.40 11.08
N GLN A 174 11.27 9.81 11.00
CA GLN A 174 10.03 10.51 10.75
C GLN A 174 9.04 10.16 11.86
N HIS A 175 8.67 11.13 12.70
CA HIS A 175 7.85 10.88 13.90
C HIS A 175 6.38 10.63 13.56
N ARG A 176 5.85 11.27 12.50
CA ARG A 176 4.50 11.04 12.01
C ARG A 176 4.33 9.74 11.23
N GLY A 177 5.41 9.05 10.89
CA GLY A 177 5.36 7.69 10.37
C GLY A 177 4.87 6.68 11.42
N GLY A 178 4.51 5.49 10.99
CA GLY A 178 4.03 4.45 11.91
C GLY A 178 3.38 3.28 11.21
N THR A 179 2.34 2.74 11.81
CA THR A 179 1.59 1.58 11.29
C THR A 179 0.09 1.81 11.32
N VAL A 180 -0.63 1.12 10.42
CA VAL A 180 -2.10 1.12 10.35
C VAL A 180 -2.56 -0.30 10.05
N ARG A 181 -3.61 -0.78 10.70
CA ARG A 181 -4.05 -2.15 10.50
C ARG A 181 -4.70 -2.35 9.13
N HIS A 182 -4.07 -3.15 8.27
CA HIS A 182 -4.42 -3.31 6.86
C HIS A 182 -5.82 -3.87 6.60
N ASP A 183 -6.25 -4.86 7.38
CA ASP A 183 -7.60 -5.44 7.29
C ASP A 183 -8.66 -4.42 7.72
N ALA A 184 -8.44 -3.69 8.81
CA ALA A 184 -9.34 -2.65 9.28
C ALA A 184 -9.49 -1.51 8.25
N VAL A 185 -8.41 -1.15 7.54
CA VAL A 185 -8.46 -0.17 6.44
C VAL A 185 -9.36 -0.65 5.31
N ALA A 186 -9.15 -1.88 4.83
CA ALA A 186 -9.96 -2.44 3.75
C ALA A 186 -11.45 -2.52 4.16
N TRP A 187 -11.73 -3.00 5.37
CA TRP A 187 -13.10 -3.08 5.89
C TRP A 187 -13.72 -1.71 6.15
N GLY A 188 -12.95 -0.75 6.62
CA GLY A 188 -13.40 0.63 6.82
C GLY A 188 -13.86 1.27 5.52
N TYR A 189 -13.02 1.19 4.48
CA TYR A 189 -13.38 1.69 3.14
C TYR A 189 -14.55 0.92 2.52
N ALA A 190 -14.58 -0.43 2.62
CA ALA A 190 -15.67 -1.22 2.10
C ALA A 190 -17.01 -0.83 2.72
N ARG A 191 -17.04 -0.72 4.05
CA ARG A 191 -18.25 -0.30 4.78
C ARG A 191 -18.68 1.11 4.41
N ALA A 192 -17.74 2.04 4.29
CA ALA A 192 -18.03 3.42 3.92
C ALA A 192 -18.51 3.53 2.48
N ALA A 193 -17.88 2.84 1.54
CA ALA A 193 -18.30 2.80 0.13
C ALA A 193 -19.71 2.20 -0.01
N ASP A 194 -19.99 1.07 0.65
CA ASP A 194 -21.31 0.45 0.66
C ASP A 194 -22.40 1.41 1.21
N SER A 195 -22.08 2.15 2.29
CA SER A 195 -23.01 3.14 2.86
C SER A 195 -23.29 4.32 1.93
N CYS A 196 -22.42 4.56 0.95
CA CYS A 196 -22.60 5.53 -0.14
C CYS A 196 -23.28 4.94 -1.38
N GLY A 197 -23.75 3.68 -1.32
CA GLY A 197 -24.47 3.02 -2.41
C GLY A 197 -23.58 2.33 -3.44
N VAL A 198 -22.30 2.12 -3.14
CA VAL A 198 -21.39 1.34 -4.01
C VAL A 198 -21.71 -0.15 -3.89
N ASP A 199 -21.83 -0.84 -5.01
CA ASP A 199 -21.99 -2.29 -5.03
C ASP A 199 -20.61 -2.97 -4.98
N ILE A 200 -20.34 -3.74 -3.92
CA ILE A 200 -19.10 -4.47 -3.74
C ILE A 200 -19.35 -5.94 -4.06
N ILE A 201 -18.85 -6.39 -5.21
CA ILE A 201 -19.17 -7.70 -5.78
C ILE A 201 -17.95 -8.61 -5.63
N GLN A 202 -17.99 -9.47 -4.65
CA GLN A 202 -16.95 -10.47 -4.38
C GLN A 202 -17.17 -11.73 -5.24
N ASN A 203 -16.12 -12.54 -5.41
CA ASN A 203 -16.12 -13.74 -6.25
C ASN A 203 -16.60 -13.42 -7.69
N CYS A 204 -16.16 -12.28 -8.23
CA CYS A 204 -16.45 -11.80 -9.57
C CYS A 204 -15.15 -11.42 -10.27
N GLU A 205 -14.56 -12.39 -10.97
CA GLU A 205 -13.32 -12.18 -11.70
C GLU A 205 -13.60 -11.55 -13.05
N VAL A 206 -12.84 -10.51 -13.41
CA VAL A 206 -12.83 -9.94 -14.75
C VAL A 206 -11.97 -10.82 -15.64
N THR A 207 -12.56 -11.35 -16.71
CA THR A 207 -11.96 -12.29 -17.64
C THR A 207 -11.69 -11.69 -19.01
N GLY A 208 -12.18 -10.45 -19.26
CA GLY A 208 -11.96 -9.75 -20.52
C GLY A 208 -12.52 -8.32 -20.51
N PHE A 209 -12.23 -7.60 -21.58
CA PHE A 209 -12.77 -6.27 -21.84
C PHE A 209 -13.51 -6.27 -23.18
N LYS A 210 -14.67 -5.65 -23.24
CA LYS A 210 -15.35 -5.39 -24.51
C LYS A 210 -14.89 -4.04 -25.03
N ILE A 211 -14.04 -4.07 -26.07
CA ILE A 211 -13.45 -2.88 -26.69
C ILE A 211 -13.95 -2.80 -28.13
N GLU A 212 -14.56 -1.68 -28.52
CA GLU A 212 -15.02 -1.41 -29.87
C GLU A 212 -14.54 -0.01 -30.30
N ASN A 213 -13.92 0.09 -31.45
CA ASN A 213 -13.39 1.34 -32.00
C ASN A 213 -12.52 2.14 -31.02
N GLY A 214 -11.65 1.44 -30.27
CA GLY A 214 -10.75 2.06 -29.27
C GLY A 214 -11.43 2.52 -27.98
N THR A 215 -12.69 2.13 -27.76
CA THR A 215 -13.47 2.49 -26.55
C THR A 215 -13.82 1.23 -25.75
N CYS A 216 -13.57 1.23 -24.47
CA CYS A 216 -13.99 0.20 -23.52
C CYS A 216 -15.48 0.39 -23.19
N LEU A 217 -16.31 -0.57 -23.52
CA LEU A 217 -17.76 -0.56 -23.30
C LEU A 217 -18.17 -1.29 -22.02
N GLY A 218 -17.24 -2.01 -21.39
CA GLY A 218 -17.49 -2.79 -20.19
C GLY A 218 -16.53 -3.97 -20.05
N VAL A 219 -16.83 -4.85 -19.13
CA VAL A 219 -15.99 -5.99 -18.75
C VAL A 219 -16.75 -7.31 -18.82
N GLU A 220 -16.07 -8.34 -19.31
CA GLU A 220 -16.51 -9.72 -19.19
C GLU A 220 -16.10 -10.25 -17.82
N THR A 221 -16.98 -10.94 -17.14
CA THR A 221 -16.73 -11.47 -15.80
C THR A 221 -17.23 -12.91 -15.64
N THR A 222 -16.81 -13.57 -14.57
CA THR A 222 -17.35 -14.89 -14.19
C THR A 222 -18.85 -14.86 -13.84
N LYS A 223 -19.44 -13.65 -13.72
CA LYS A 223 -20.87 -13.43 -13.48
C LYS A 223 -21.61 -12.81 -14.68
N GLY A 224 -21.00 -12.85 -15.86
CA GLY A 224 -21.53 -12.29 -17.10
C GLY A 224 -20.92 -10.93 -17.47
N PHE A 225 -21.41 -10.37 -18.58
CA PHE A 225 -20.97 -9.07 -19.07
C PHE A 225 -21.57 -7.93 -18.25
N ILE A 226 -20.74 -6.97 -17.88
CA ILE A 226 -21.14 -5.75 -17.20
C ILE A 226 -20.77 -4.55 -18.04
N LYS A 227 -21.76 -3.83 -18.53
CA LYS A 227 -21.56 -2.58 -19.28
C LYS A 227 -21.10 -1.47 -18.35
N ALA A 228 -20.11 -0.68 -18.77
CA ALA A 228 -19.59 0.44 -17.99
C ALA A 228 -19.18 1.62 -18.89
N LYS A 229 -19.44 2.85 -18.43
CA LYS A 229 -18.94 4.07 -19.09
C LYS A 229 -17.48 4.32 -18.79
N THR A 230 -17.06 3.98 -17.58
CA THR A 230 -15.69 4.17 -17.07
C THR A 230 -15.26 2.93 -16.34
N VAL A 231 -14.11 2.39 -16.71
CA VAL A 231 -13.49 1.21 -16.06
C VAL A 231 -12.14 1.62 -15.51
N GLY A 232 -11.94 1.40 -14.21
CA GLY A 232 -10.70 1.67 -13.50
C GLY A 232 -10.04 0.38 -12.98
N ALA A 233 -8.79 0.10 -13.35
CA ALA A 233 -8.04 -1.06 -12.91
C ALA A 233 -7.17 -0.73 -11.69
N CYS A 234 -7.32 -1.51 -10.59
CA CYS A 234 -6.58 -1.39 -9.33
C CYS A 234 -6.20 -2.78 -8.77
N VAL A 235 -5.43 -3.57 -9.51
CA VAL A 235 -5.24 -5.00 -9.21
C VAL A 235 -3.83 -5.38 -8.79
N ALA A 236 -2.99 -4.40 -8.42
CA ALA A 236 -1.63 -4.59 -7.90
C ALA A 236 -0.82 -5.59 -8.75
N GLY A 237 -0.22 -6.62 -8.14
CA GLY A 237 0.60 -7.60 -8.83
C GLY A 237 -0.08 -8.38 -9.99
N SER A 238 -1.40 -8.26 -10.16
CA SER A 238 -2.10 -8.81 -11.32
C SER A 238 -2.24 -7.83 -12.49
N SER A 239 -1.66 -6.63 -12.40
CA SER A 239 -1.84 -5.52 -13.36
C SER A 239 -1.47 -5.91 -14.79
N SER A 240 -0.29 -6.47 -15.01
CA SER A 240 0.15 -6.87 -16.36
C SER A 240 -0.74 -7.95 -16.98
N ARG A 241 -1.20 -8.92 -16.17
CA ARG A 241 -2.14 -9.96 -16.63
C ARG A 241 -3.49 -9.39 -17.01
N LEU A 242 -4.03 -8.49 -16.17
CA LEU A 242 -5.34 -7.88 -16.44
C LEU A 242 -5.28 -7.01 -17.70
N MET A 243 -4.28 -6.13 -17.80
CA MET A 243 -4.18 -5.21 -18.93
C MET A 243 -3.82 -5.91 -20.25
N GLN A 244 -3.20 -7.08 -20.19
CA GLN A 244 -2.99 -7.94 -21.37
C GLN A 244 -4.34 -8.40 -21.98
N LEU A 245 -5.40 -8.58 -21.18
CA LEU A 245 -6.73 -8.89 -21.68
C LEU A 245 -7.33 -7.73 -22.51
N ALA A 246 -6.85 -6.51 -22.32
CA ALA A 246 -7.18 -5.33 -23.12
C ALA A 246 -6.19 -5.10 -24.28
N GLY A 247 -5.27 -6.03 -24.53
CA GLY A 247 -4.21 -5.90 -25.54
C GLY A 247 -3.08 -4.95 -25.16
N MET A 248 -2.97 -4.53 -23.91
CA MET A 248 -1.97 -3.58 -23.43
C MET A 248 -0.79 -4.29 -22.76
N ARG A 249 0.42 -3.82 -23.05
CA ARG A 249 1.63 -4.19 -22.33
C ARG A 249 2.03 -3.07 -21.37
N LEU A 250 2.13 -3.38 -20.08
CA LEU A 250 2.57 -2.43 -19.07
C LEU A 250 4.08 -2.53 -18.82
N PRO A 251 4.78 -1.43 -18.46
CA PRO A 251 6.15 -1.45 -17.97
C PRO A 251 6.19 -1.88 -16.47
N ILE A 252 5.59 -3.03 -16.18
CA ILE A 252 5.41 -3.55 -14.82
C ILE A 252 5.71 -5.04 -14.81
N GLU A 253 6.56 -5.46 -13.89
CA GLU A 253 6.83 -6.86 -13.57
C GLU A 253 6.26 -7.21 -12.19
N SER A 254 5.95 -8.50 -12.00
CA SER A 254 5.36 -8.98 -10.75
C SER A 254 6.38 -9.81 -9.98
N HIS A 255 6.73 -9.37 -8.77
CA HIS A 255 7.70 -10.01 -7.90
C HIS A 255 7.10 -10.33 -6.53
N VAL A 256 7.54 -11.40 -5.90
CA VAL A 256 7.06 -11.77 -4.57
C VAL A 256 7.92 -11.08 -3.50
N LEU A 257 7.28 -10.24 -2.69
CA LEU A 257 7.88 -9.71 -1.46
C LEU A 257 7.45 -10.57 -0.28
N GLN A 258 8.42 -11.02 0.51
CA GLN A 258 8.15 -11.88 1.65
C GLN A 258 8.13 -11.11 2.97
N ALA A 259 7.27 -11.57 3.86
CA ALA A 259 7.15 -11.05 5.21
C ALA A 259 6.95 -12.17 6.22
N PHE A 260 7.27 -11.85 7.46
CA PHE A 260 7.32 -12.79 8.57
C PHE A 260 6.63 -12.20 9.78
N VAL A 261 6.09 -13.07 10.63
CA VAL A 261 5.63 -12.69 11.97
C VAL A 261 6.18 -13.66 13.01
N SER A 262 6.67 -13.08 14.10
CA SER A 262 7.19 -13.82 15.25
C SER A 262 6.10 -14.19 16.26
N GLU A 263 6.46 -15.02 17.22
CA GLU A 263 5.73 -15.13 18.48
C GLU A 263 5.57 -13.77 19.17
N GLY A 264 4.58 -13.67 20.07
CA GLY A 264 4.33 -12.44 20.81
C GLY A 264 5.44 -12.18 21.85
N LEU A 265 6.00 -10.98 21.81
CA LEU A 265 7.00 -10.48 22.75
C LEU A 265 6.40 -9.35 23.59
N LYS A 266 7.02 -9.06 24.73
CA LYS A 266 6.74 -7.81 25.45
C LYS A 266 6.99 -6.60 24.55
N PRO A 267 6.38 -5.43 24.79
CA PRO A 267 6.65 -4.22 24.03
C PRO A 267 8.15 -3.91 24.01
N LEU A 268 8.72 -3.84 22.83
CA LEU A 268 10.16 -3.68 22.59
C LEU A 268 10.44 -2.57 21.58
N LEU A 269 9.75 -2.59 20.43
CA LEU A 269 9.95 -1.61 19.37
C LEU A 269 9.04 -0.39 19.58
N PRO A 270 9.62 0.79 19.87
CA PRO A 270 8.83 2.00 20.05
C PRO A 270 8.24 2.52 18.73
N GLY A 271 8.78 2.14 17.57
CA GLY A 271 8.35 2.51 16.23
C GLY A 271 8.81 1.49 15.20
N VAL A 272 8.76 1.89 13.93
CA VAL A 272 9.24 1.08 12.81
C VAL A 272 10.72 1.32 12.60
N ILE A 273 11.48 0.26 12.34
CA ILE A 273 12.89 0.34 11.93
C ILE A 273 13.01 -0.19 10.51
N THR A 274 13.74 0.51 9.65
CA THR A 274 14.08 0.05 8.30
C THR A 274 15.60 0.08 8.12
N PHE A 275 16.11 -0.95 7.47
CA PHE A 275 17.52 -1.12 7.23
C PHE A 275 17.75 -1.69 5.82
N GLY A 276 17.89 -0.82 4.83
CA GLY A 276 17.96 -1.20 3.41
C GLY A 276 19.15 -2.09 3.08
N ALA A 277 20.31 -1.86 3.69
CA ALA A 277 21.53 -2.65 3.44
C ALA A 277 21.44 -4.12 3.85
N GLY A 278 20.60 -4.43 4.82
CA GLY A 278 20.36 -5.81 5.26
C GLY A 278 19.01 -6.34 4.80
N HIS A 279 18.40 -5.76 3.78
CA HIS A 279 17.07 -6.12 3.26
C HIS A 279 16.03 -6.33 4.37
N PHE A 280 16.05 -5.43 5.38
CA PHE A 280 15.31 -5.64 6.59
C PHE A 280 14.48 -4.42 7.00
N TYR A 281 13.26 -4.66 7.38
CA TYR A 281 12.44 -3.73 8.15
C TYR A 281 11.71 -4.51 9.25
N CYS A 282 11.38 -3.83 10.34
CA CYS A 282 10.67 -4.44 11.45
C CYS A 282 9.73 -3.44 12.14
N SER A 283 8.55 -3.92 12.49
CA SER A 283 7.62 -3.25 13.39
C SER A 283 7.10 -4.25 14.43
N GLN A 284 6.51 -3.75 15.52
CA GLN A 284 5.86 -4.61 16.49
C GLN A 284 4.36 -4.34 16.49
N SER A 285 3.58 -5.42 16.31
CA SER A 285 2.13 -5.35 16.35
C SER A 285 1.61 -5.16 17.79
N ASP A 286 0.39 -4.68 17.95
CA ASP A 286 -0.24 -4.52 19.28
C ASP A 286 -0.45 -5.86 20.02
N LYS A 287 -0.37 -6.99 19.30
CA LYS A 287 -0.35 -8.35 19.88
C LYS A 287 1.04 -8.82 20.31
N GLY A 288 2.06 -7.97 20.15
CA GLY A 288 3.45 -8.25 20.56
C GLY A 288 4.31 -8.92 19.49
N GLY A 289 3.72 -9.49 18.42
CA GLY A 289 4.50 -10.13 17.35
C GLY A 289 5.32 -9.11 16.56
N LEU A 290 6.58 -9.43 16.29
CA LEU A 290 7.40 -8.67 15.36
C LEU A 290 6.96 -9.01 13.93
N VAL A 291 6.65 -7.99 13.15
CA VAL A 291 6.34 -8.08 11.72
C VAL A 291 7.53 -7.53 10.96
N PHE A 292 8.17 -8.35 10.16
CA PHE A 292 9.39 -7.98 9.45
C PHE A 292 9.48 -8.63 8.07
N GLY A 293 10.41 -8.19 7.26
CA GLY A 293 10.65 -8.64 5.90
C GLY A 293 11.62 -7.70 5.21
N GLY A 294 11.69 -7.71 3.88
CA GLY A 294 12.50 -6.71 3.18
C GLY A 294 13.02 -7.11 1.83
N ASP A 295 13.14 -8.40 1.55
CA ASP A 295 13.65 -8.89 0.29
C ASP A 295 12.55 -9.43 -0.62
N ILE A 296 12.84 -9.42 -1.92
CA ILE A 296 11.95 -9.86 -3.00
C ILE A 296 12.60 -10.97 -3.83
N ASP A 297 11.78 -11.81 -4.44
CA ASP A 297 12.26 -12.73 -5.46
C ASP A 297 12.85 -11.96 -6.65
N GLY A 298 14.05 -12.33 -7.07
CA GLY A 298 14.77 -11.70 -8.19
C GLY A 298 14.20 -12.05 -9.58
N TYR A 299 13.04 -12.68 -9.65
CA TYR A 299 12.39 -13.11 -10.90
C TYR A 299 10.89 -12.83 -10.86
N ASN A 300 10.28 -12.72 -12.05
CA ASN A 300 8.86 -12.50 -12.20
C ASN A 300 8.07 -13.72 -11.68
N SER A 301 7.21 -13.51 -10.69
CA SER A 301 6.46 -14.57 -10.03
C SER A 301 5.07 -14.09 -9.56
N TYR A 302 4.12 -15.01 -9.59
CA TYR A 302 2.76 -14.83 -9.06
C TYR A 302 2.49 -15.75 -7.85
N ALA A 303 3.52 -16.36 -7.29
CA ALA A 303 3.40 -17.14 -6.07
C ALA A 303 3.02 -16.26 -4.88
N GLN A 304 2.16 -16.76 -4.00
CA GLN A 304 1.77 -16.04 -2.77
C GLN A 304 2.36 -16.70 -1.52
N ARG A 305 3.45 -17.38 -1.68
CA ARG A 305 4.21 -18.06 -0.62
C ARG A 305 5.68 -17.72 -0.75
N GLY A 306 6.39 -17.75 0.37
CA GLY A 306 7.82 -17.49 0.41
C GLY A 306 8.68 -18.66 -0.04
N ASN A 307 9.99 -18.42 -0.11
CA ASN A 307 11.05 -19.40 -0.35
C ASN A 307 12.14 -19.26 0.72
N LEU A 308 12.96 -20.31 0.88
CA LEU A 308 14.00 -20.35 1.91
C LEU A 308 15.14 -19.34 1.68
N PRO A 309 15.67 -19.12 0.48
CA PRO A 309 16.73 -18.13 0.25
C PRO A 309 16.38 -16.73 0.79
N VAL A 310 15.16 -16.25 0.56
CA VAL A 310 14.71 -14.96 1.09
C VAL A 310 14.54 -14.99 2.62
N VAL A 311 14.12 -16.14 3.19
CA VAL A 311 14.07 -16.30 4.65
C VAL A 311 15.47 -16.15 5.25
N GLU A 312 16.45 -16.82 4.66
CA GLU A 312 17.84 -16.79 5.13
C GLU A 312 18.42 -15.39 5.04
N ASP A 313 18.28 -14.69 3.90
CA ASP A 313 18.80 -13.34 3.70
C ASP A 313 18.20 -12.33 4.69
N VAL A 314 16.87 -12.29 4.80
CA VAL A 314 16.17 -11.36 5.71
C VAL A 314 16.50 -11.65 7.18
N CYS A 315 16.59 -12.92 7.57
CA CYS A 315 16.96 -13.29 8.93
C CYS A 315 18.42 -12.93 9.23
N GLU A 316 19.34 -13.16 8.32
CA GLU A 316 20.75 -12.81 8.47
C GLU A 316 20.93 -11.29 8.63
N GLY A 317 20.35 -10.48 7.73
CA GLY A 317 20.37 -9.03 7.82
C GLY A 317 19.73 -8.51 9.11
N GLY A 318 18.59 -9.08 9.47
CA GLY A 318 17.89 -8.73 10.71
C GLY A 318 18.68 -9.07 11.97
N MET A 319 19.26 -10.26 12.06
CA MET A 319 20.07 -10.69 13.22
C MET A 319 21.37 -9.89 13.36
N ALA A 320 21.95 -9.42 12.26
CA ALA A 320 23.16 -8.59 12.30
C ALA A 320 22.95 -7.30 13.09
N ILE A 321 21.82 -6.64 12.94
CA ILE A 321 21.50 -5.37 13.63
C ILE A 321 20.58 -5.56 14.83
N PHE A 322 19.85 -6.68 14.91
CA PHE A 322 18.89 -7.01 15.94
C PHE A 322 19.10 -8.46 16.45
N PRO A 323 20.19 -8.72 17.20
CA PRO A 323 20.65 -10.09 17.51
C PRO A 323 19.64 -10.96 18.23
N MET A 324 18.69 -10.36 18.97
CA MET A 324 17.67 -11.13 19.66
C MET A 324 16.75 -11.92 18.73
N LEU A 325 16.65 -11.53 17.43
CA LEU A 325 15.86 -12.27 16.46
C LEU A 325 16.27 -13.74 16.35
N GLY A 326 17.55 -14.05 16.58
CA GLY A 326 18.05 -15.43 16.59
C GLY A 326 17.45 -16.33 17.69
N ARG A 327 16.71 -15.75 18.64
CA ARG A 327 16.05 -16.50 19.74
C ARG A 327 14.52 -16.46 19.65
N VAL A 328 13.97 -15.80 18.62
CA VAL A 328 12.54 -15.59 18.45
C VAL A 328 11.99 -16.62 17.45
N ARG A 329 10.86 -17.23 17.77
CA ARG A 329 10.21 -18.20 16.89
C ARG A 329 9.42 -17.49 15.81
N LEU A 330 9.59 -17.95 14.57
CA LEU A 330 8.74 -17.56 13.46
C LEU A 330 7.43 -18.36 13.49
N LEU A 331 6.30 -17.66 13.55
CA LEU A 331 4.98 -18.31 13.52
C LEU A 331 4.44 -18.44 12.10
N ARG A 332 4.75 -17.49 11.23
CA ARG A 332 4.23 -17.48 9.87
C ARG A 332 5.15 -16.71 8.95
N MET A 333 5.20 -17.17 7.70
CA MET A 333 5.70 -16.41 6.56
C MET A 333 4.64 -16.37 5.45
N TRP A 334 4.66 -15.32 4.65
CA TRP A 334 3.79 -15.15 3.49
C TRP A 334 4.43 -14.28 2.43
N GLY A 335 3.91 -14.37 1.19
CA GLY A 335 4.33 -13.53 0.08
C GLY A 335 3.18 -12.70 -0.47
N GLY A 336 3.47 -11.43 -0.81
CA GLY A 336 2.60 -10.56 -1.59
C GLY A 336 3.17 -10.35 -2.99
N ILE A 337 2.32 -10.29 -4.01
CA ILE A 337 2.76 -10.07 -5.39
C ILE A 337 2.84 -8.56 -5.62
N MET A 338 4.06 -8.05 -5.66
CA MET A 338 4.31 -6.64 -5.95
C MET A 338 4.28 -6.36 -7.44
N ASP A 339 3.77 -5.19 -7.79
CA ASP A 339 3.75 -4.61 -9.12
C ASP A 339 4.92 -3.62 -9.26
N MET A 340 6.06 -4.12 -9.78
CA MET A 340 7.29 -3.37 -9.93
C MET A 340 7.31 -2.61 -11.25
N SER A 341 7.14 -1.27 -11.20
CA SER A 341 7.33 -0.39 -12.36
C SER A 341 8.83 -0.17 -12.63
N MET A 342 9.17 0.25 -13.85
CA MET A 342 10.56 0.47 -14.26
C MET A 342 11.34 1.45 -13.37
N ASP A 343 10.67 2.50 -12.89
CA ASP A 343 11.28 3.57 -12.09
C ASP A 343 10.93 3.49 -10.58
N GLY A 344 10.26 2.43 -10.16
CA GLY A 344 9.89 2.27 -8.76
C GLY A 344 8.74 3.19 -8.29
N THR A 345 8.07 3.89 -9.19
CA THR A 345 7.02 4.89 -8.93
C THR A 345 5.72 4.45 -9.61
N PRO A 346 4.54 4.69 -9.01
CA PRO A 346 3.26 4.22 -9.55
C PRO A 346 2.87 4.87 -10.87
N ILE A 347 1.89 4.27 -11.53
CA ILE A 347 1.19 4.82 -12.68
C ILE A 347 -0.26 5.08 -12.25
N ILE A 348 -0.72 6.33 -12.41
CA ILE A 348 -2.11 6.73 -12.21
C ILE A 348 -2.50 7.57 -13.42
N ASP A 349 -3.11 6.94 -14.43
CA ASP A 349 -3.38 7.61 -15.69
C ASP A 349 -4.55 6.98 -16.46
N LYS A 350 -5.01 7.71 -17.49
CA LYS A 350 -5.84 7.14 -18.55
C LYS A 350 -4.98 6.29 -19.47
N THR A 351 -5.58 5.27 -20.07
CA THR A 351 -4.93 4.47 -21.11
C THR A 351 -5.21 5.05 -22.50
N ASP A 352 -4.60 4.47 -23.52
CA ASP A 352 -4.93 4.79 -24.94
C ASP A 352 -6.32 4.27 -25.36
N ILE A 353 -6.96 3.44 -24.53
CA ILE A 353 -8.31 2.95 -24.73
C ILE A 353 -9.27 3.88 -24.00
N SER A 354 -10.13 4.57 -24.74
CA SER A 354 -11.13 5.47 -24.16
C SER A 354 -12.01 4.75 -23.15
N GLY A 355 -12.26 5.37 -21.98
CA GLY A 355 -13.06 4.78 -20.91
C GLY A 355 -12.32 3.76 -20.05
N LEU A 356 -11.05 3.42 -20.34
CA LEU A 356 -10.23 2.53 -19.53
C LEU A 356 -9.08 3.31 -18.85
N TYR A 357 -8.96 3.17 -17.55
CA TYR A 357 -7.98 3.85 -16.69
C TYR A 357 -7.17 2.85 -15.88
N PHE A 358 -6.01 3.27 -15.44
CA PHE A 358 -5.09 2.39 -14.72
C PHE A 358 -4.50 3.06 -13.46
N ASN A 359 -4.41 2.26 -12.40
CA ASN A 359 -3.76 2.62 -11.14
C ASN A 359 -2.99 1.39 -10.62
N GLY A 360 -1.66 1.41 -10.73
CA GLY A 360 -0.79 0.31 -10.34
C GLY A 360 0.68 0.65 -10.44
N GLY A 361 1.56 -0.37 -10.35
CA GLY A 361 3.01 -0.15 -10.35
C GLY A 361 3.52 0.43 -9.04
N TRP A 362 2.90 0.08 -7.92
CA TRP A 362 3.13 0.70 -6.62
C TRP A 362 4.42 0.28 -5.93
N CYS A 363 5.07 -0.76 -6.38
CA CYS A 363 6.33 -1.24 -5.81
C CYS A 363 6.24 -1.38 -4.28
N TYR A 364 7.14 -0.76 -3.55
CA TYR A 364 7.15 -0.73 -2.08
C TYR A 364 6.19 0.32 -1.48
N GLY A 365 5.55 1.14 -2.32
CA GLY A 365 4.77 2.32 -1.92
C GLY A 365 3.29 2.08 -1.66
N GLY A 366 2.73 0.95 -2.08
CA GLY A 366 1.29 0.75 -2.25
C GLY A 366 0.44 1.02 -1.03
N PHE A 367 0.67 0.32 0.08
CA PHE A 367 -0.20 0.45 1.24
C PHE A 367 -0.24 1.87 1.82
N LYS A 368 0.92 2.50 2.00
CA LYS A 368 1.00 3.85 2.55
C LYS A 368 0.36 4.92 1.65
N ALA A 369 0.22 4.62 0.37
CA ALA A 369 -0.44 5.46 -0.62
C ALA A 369 -1.97 5.32 -0.66
N THR A 370 -2.55 4.33 0.01
CA THR A 370 -3.95 3.94 -0.15
C THR A 370 -4.93 5.12 -0.15
N PRO A 371 -4.95 6.05 0.82
CA PRO A 371 -5.90 7.16 0.81
C PRO A 371 -5.68 8.12 -0.37
N ALA A 372 -4.44 8.58 -0.57
CA ALA A 372 -4.13 9.52 -1.65
C ALA A 372 -4.31 8.90 -3.03
N SER A 373 -3.92 7.64 -3.21
CA SER A 373 -4.17 6.89 -4.44
C SER A 373 -5.65 6.81 -4.76
N GLY A 374 -6.47 6.44 -3.76
CA GLY A 374 -7.92 6.38 -3.93
C GLY A 374 -8.51 7.74 -4.30
N TRP A 375 -8.10 8.80 -3.60
CA TRP A 375 -8.59 10.15 -3.84
C TRP A 375 -8.17 10.68 -5.22
N VAL A 376 -6.88 10.59 -5.55
CA VAL A 376 -6.33 11.09 -6.83
C VAL A 376 -6.92 10.32 -8.02
N TYR A 377 -7.08 9.01 -7.87
CA TYR A 377 -7.65 8.19 -8.92
C TYR A 377 -9.16 8.43 -9.09
N ALA A 378 -9.90 8.59 -8.00
CA ALA A 378 -11.30 9.00 -8.06
C ALA A 378 -11.48 10.36 -8.76
N HIS A 379 -10.57 11.30 -8.49
CA HIS A 379 -10.54 12.60 -9.16
C HIS A 379 -10.28 12.47 -10.68
N LEU A 380 -9.40 11.56 -11.08
CA LEU A 380 -9.11 11.27 -12.50
C LEU A 380 -10.29 10.60 -13.21
N LEU A 381 -11.02 9.70 -12.53
CA LEU A 381 -12.19 9.01 -13.09
C LEU A 381 -13.42 9.90 -13.16
N ALA A 382 -13.58 10.84 -12.23
CA ALA A 382 -14.66 11.81 -12.23
C ALA A 382 -14.50 12.77 -13.44
N PRO A 383 -15.61 13.36 -13.96
CA PRO A 383 -15.54 14.29 -15.07
C PRO A 383 -14.94 15.65 -14.65
N LYS A 384 -13.67 15.66 -14.30
CA LYS A 384 -12.88 16.79 -13.83
C LYS A 384 -11.50 16.80 -14.48
N GLU A 385 -10.83 17.96 -14.47
CA GLU A 385 -9.43 18.04 -14.86
C GLU A 385 -8.54 17.23 -13.91
N PRO A 386 -7.54 16.48 -14.42
CA PRO A 386 -6.65 15.69 -13.60
C PRO A 386 -5.98 16.54 -12.51
N HIS A 387 -5.98 16.06 -11.28
CA HIS A 387 -5.34 16.76 -10.17
C HIS A 387 -3.82 16.87 -10.39
N LYS A 388 -3.24 18.00 -9.99
CA LYS A 388 -1.79 18.28 -10.17
C LYS A 388 -0.90 17.16 -9.64
N THR A 389 -1.30 16.52 -8.55
CA THR A 389 -0.56 15.41 -7.92
C THR A 389 -0.46 14.16 -8.82
N ALA A 390 -1.40 13.95 -9.77
CA ALA A 390 -1.34 12.85 -10.71
C ALA A 390 -0.37 13.07 -11.87
N ARG A 391 0.04 14.32 -12.13
CA ARG A 391 0.85 14.68 -13.31
C ARG A 391 2.17 13.93 -13.41
N ALA A 392 2.79 13.63 -12.27
CA ALA A 392 4.03 12.91 -12.18
C ALA A 392 3.89 11.40 -12.52
N PHE A 393 2.68 10.84 -12.39
CA PHE A 393 2.44 9.40 -12.46
C PHE A 393 1.86 8.93 -13.80
N ARG A 394 2.04 9.70 -14.86
CA ARG A 394 1.51 9.41 -16.19
C ARG A 394 2.31 8.33 -16.91
N PHE A 395 1.67 7.60 -17.81
CA PHE A 395 2.31 6.62 -18.69
C PHE A 395 3.41 7.24 -19.57
N ASP A 396 3.18 8.45 -20.09
CA ASP A 396 4.08 9.09 -21.04
C ASP A 396 5.43 9.51 -20.44
N ARG A 397 5.59 9.46 -19.11
CA ARG A 397 6.88 9.75 -18.46
C ARG A 397 8.00 8.80 -18.91
N PHE A 398 7.66 7.54 -19.21
CA PHE A 398 8.65 6.57 -19.68
C PHE A 398 9.19 6.89 -21.08
N SER A 399 8.29 7.23 -22.01
CA SER A 399 8.69 7.63 -23.37
C SER A 399 9.36 8.99 -23.43
N LYS A 400 9.10 9.88 -22.46
CA LYS A 400 9.70 11.22 -22.35
C LYS A 400 10.97 11.26 -21.52
N GLY A 401 11.40 10.15 -20.92
CA GLY A 401 12.55 10.11 -20.01
C GLY A 401 12.35 10.87 -18.68
N LEU A 402 11.11 11.10 -18.26
CA LEU A 402 10.75 11.81 -17.02
C LEU A 402 10.52 10.84 -15.86
N MET A 403 11.37 9.85 -15.73
CA MET A 403 11.27 8.83 -14.67
C MET A 403 11.53 9.41 -13.28
N ILE A 404 10.82 8.87 -12.29
CA ILE A 404 10.94 9.27 -10.88
C ILE A 404 11.55 8.10 -10.11
N ASP A 405 12.88 7.98 -10.15
CA ASP A 405 13.59 6.89 -9.50
C ASP A 405 14.12 7.31 -8.12
N GLU A 406 13.31 7.11 -7.10
CA GLU A 406 13.71 7.35 -5.70
C GLU A 406 14.93 6.52 -5.26
N LYS A 407 15.12 5.37 -5.86
CA LYS A 407 16.22 4.47 -5.50
C LYS A 407 17.51 4.86 -6.20
N GLY A 408 17.45 5.27 -7.46
CA GLY A 408 18.60 5.76 -8.22
C GLY A 408 19.20 7.05 -7.68
N MET A 409 18.47 7.80 -6.87
CA MET A 409 18.94 9.05 -6.23
C MET A 409 19.74 8.84 -4.94
N GLY A 410 19.89 7.64 -4.47
CA GLY A 410 20.66 7.31 -3.28
C GLY A 410 21.48 6.05 -3.46
N ASN A 411 22.67 6.01 -2.85
CA ASN A 411 23.51 4.84 -2.81
C ASN A 411 22.80 3.77 -1.95
N GLN A 412 22.00 2.94 -2.58
CA GLN A 412 21.40 1.78 -1.94
C GLN A 412 22.11 0.54 -2.45
N PRO A 413 22.88 -0.17 -1.64
CA PRO A 413 23.38 -1.47 -2.02
C PRO A 413 22.20 -2.42 -2.27
N ASN A 414 22.32 -3.28 -3.23
CA ASN A 414 21.38 -4.36 -3.55
C ASN A 414 20.02 -3.92 -4.11
N LEU A 415 20.09 -3.34 -5.28
CA LEU A 415 18.95 -3.12 -6.16
C LEU A 415 19.00 -4.06 -7.38
N HIS A 416 19.60 -5.21 -7.20
CA HIS A 416 19.75 -6.21 -8.27
C HIS A 416 18.84 -7.38 -8.05
#